data_b9550b42d3c4f50e26acc23071fc19cd
#
_entry.id   b9550b42d3c4f50e26acc23071fc19cd
#
_cell.length_a   1.000
_cell.length_b   1.000
_cell.length_c   1.000
_cell.angle_alpha   90.00
_cell.angle_beta   90.00
_cell.angle_gamma   90.00
#
_symmetry.space_group_name_H-M   'P 1'
#
loop_
_entity.id
_entity.type
_entity.pdbx_description
1 polymer ?
#
loop_
_entity_poly.entity_id
_entity_poly.type
_entity_poly.pdbx_seq_one_letter_code
_entity_poly.pdbx_strand_id
1 'polypeptide(L)'
;RAVWLTTNYGLDWPRNRLSHEQQKKELISILDNLKKWNFNTVLFQVRARGEVLYDSKIEPMSSLIVGNPGSKEKFDPLAFVIEECHQRGLECHAWVVTYPLGGDKHVRSLGRSSVTKTNPNIVKKFGNEWYLDPGNPRTDDYLLSIVKEIVTNYDVDGIHFDYIRYPDNRGRFPDDDTFKKHGKGMKRDDWRRDNITRFVTKTYDWVKSEKPWVTVSSSPLGRYRALGRNGNGWTAYETVYQDAGKWMQLGKHDALFPMMYYKEHLFYPFVDDWIENGNNRILVPGLGPYQMIELGWSKQDIINQVDYVRKKPIHGQAYFRADNLLSNTKEIMNSLSEYYQFPAKLPALTWLSDEKPTEAIDLRAEKQDDGIFTLKWDEPKESNGNRVTYNVYRSEDEELDINDGQNLIA
;
A
#
# COMPACT_ATOMS: atom_id res chain seq x y z
N ARG A 1 10.96 -3.75 -2.43
CA ARG A 1 10.34 -5.07 -2.74
C ARG A 1 9.11 -5.21 -1.87
N ALA A 2 7.94 -4.94 -2.46
CA ALA A 2 6.70 -4.88 -1.70
C ALA A 2 5.76 -6.03 -2.05
N VAL A 3 4.83 -6.32 -1.15
CA VAL A 3 3.77 -7.29 -1.37
C VAL A 3 2.46 -6.78 -0.79
N TRP A 4 1.36 -6.94 -1.54
CA TRP A 4 0.01 -6.77 -1.00
C TRP A 4 -0.41 -8.01 -0.23
N LEU A 5 -0.74 -7.80 1.05
CA LEU A 5 -1.33 -8.81 1.93
C LEU A 5 -2.81 -8.46 2.11
N THR A 6 -3.67 -9.12 1.34
CA THR A 6 -5.11 -8.83 1.34
C THR A 6 -5.84 -9.56 2.44
N THR A 7 -6.72 -8.84 3.13
CA THR A 7 -7.59 -9.40 4.18
C THR A 7 -9.04 -9.52 3.73
N ASN A 8 -9.36 -8.89 2.58
CA ASN A 8 -10.70 -8.95 2.02
C ASN A 8 -11.13 -10.40 1.77
N TYR A 9 -12.24 -10.82 2.35
CA TYR A 9 -12.74 -12.21 2.35
C TYR A 9 -11.77 -13.25 2.93
N GLY A 10 -10.71 -12.83 3.63
CA GLY A 10 -9.68 -13.73 4.14
C GLY A 10 -8.83 -14.38 3.05
N LEU A 11 -8.59 -13.66 1.93
CA LEU A 11 -7.91 -14.21 0.75
C LEU A 11 -6.44 -14.57 1.02
N ASP A 12 -5.70 -13.72 1.73
CA ASP A 12 -4.34 -14.02 2.16
C ASP A 12 -4.30 -14.30 3.66
N TRP A 13 -5.01 -13.45 4.46
CA TRP A 13 -5.07 -13.57 5.90
C TRP A 13 -6.30 -12.83 6.47
N PRO A 14 -6.94 -13.33 7.55
CA PRO A 14 -6.90 -14.72 8.00
C PRO A 14 -7.72 -15.63 7.06
N ARG A 15 -7.16 -16.77 6.68
CA ARG A 15 -7.79 -17.65 5.68
C ARG A 15 -9.08 -18.31 6.12
N ASN A 16 -9.27 -18.46 7.43
CA ASN A 16 -10.45 -19.09 8.04
C ASN A 16 -10.80 -18.39 9.35
N ARG A 17 -11.96 -18.73 9.93
CA ARG A 17 -12.35 -18.28 11.29
C ARG A 17 -11.53 -19.04 12.33
N LEU A 18 -10.27 -18.69 12.43
CA LEU A 18 -9.32 -19.25 13.39
C LEU A 18 -9.41 -18.51 14.72
N SER A 19 -8.91 -19.13 15.80
CA SER A 19 -8.67 -18.40 17.05
C SER A 19 -7.62 -17.30 16.84
N HIS A 20 -7.62 -16.26 17.69
CA HIS A 20 -6.63 -15.18 17.61
C HIS A 20 -5.19 -15.72 17.63
N GLU A 21 -4.90 -16.74 18.44
CA GLU A 21 -3.58 -17.37 18.49
C GLU A 21 -3.19 -18.05 17.17
N GLN A 22 -4.15 -18.68 16.51
CA GLN A 22 -3.90 -19.27 15.19
C GLN A 22 -3.71 -18.19 14.13
N GLN A 23 -4.51 -17.12 14.16
CA GLN A 23 -4.35 -15.97 13.26
C GLN A 23 -2.99 -15.30 13.42
N LYS A 24 -2.52 -15.09 14.67
CA LYS A 24 -1.17 -14.58 14.96
C LYS A 24 -0.08 -15.48 14.38
N LYS A 25 -0.14 -16.79 14.64
CA LYS A 25 0.83 -17.77 14.11
C LYS A 25 0.88 -17.78 12.59
N GLU A 26 -0.27 -17.73 11.94
CA GLU A 26 -0.38 -17.68 10.47
C GLU A 26 0.31 -16.39 9.94
N LEU A 27 0.02 -15.23 10.54
CA LEU A 27 0.62 -13.96 10.14
C LEU A 27 2.14 -13.93 10.36
N ILE A 28 2.63 -14.41 11.49
CA ILE A 28 4.07 -14.58 11.77
C ILE A 28 4.73 -15.42 10.66
N SER A 29 4.15 -16.58 10.32
CA SER A 29 4.68 -17.43 9.26
C SER A 29 4.75 -16.75 7.90
N ILE A 30 3.75 -15.92 7.57
CA ILE A 30 3.76 -15.11 6.35
C ILE A 30 4.94 -14.13 6.36
N LEU A 31 5.09 -13.37 7.44
CA LEU A 31 6.14 -12.36 7.57
C LEU A 31 7.55 -12.98 7.62
N ASP A 32 7.73 -14.14 8.26
CA ASP A 32 8.98 -14.89 8.27
C ASP A 32 9.41 -15.29 6.85
N ASN A 33 8.48 -15.77 6.03
CA ASN A 33 8.76 -16.10 4.63
C ASN A 33 9.12 -14.85 3.82
N LEU A 34 8.40 -13.73 3.99
CA LEU A 34 8.69 -12.49 3.30
C LEU A 34 10.09 -11.96 3.67
N LYS A 35 10.46 -11.99 4.95
CA LYS A 35 11.81 -11.62 5.40
C LYS A 35 12.87 -12.54 4.80
N LYS A 36 12.66 -13.86 4.85
CA LYS A 36 13.56 -14.86 4.26
C LYS A 36 13.81 -14.61 2.77
N TRP A 37 12.83 -14.09 2.04
CA TRP A 37 12.94 -13.77 0.62
C TRP A 37 13.39 -12.34 0.34
N ASN A 38 13.91 -11.64 1.35
CA ASN A 38 14.40 -10.27 1.26
C ASN A 38 13.37 -9.26 0.71
N PHE A 39 12.08 -9.46 1.03
CA PHE A 39 11.09 -8.38 0.94
C PHE A 39 11.36 -7.37 2.05
N ASN A 40 10.93 -6.12 1.85
CA ASN A 40 11.15 -5.04 2.80
C ASN A 40 9.91 -4.17 3.08
N THR A 41 8.80 -4.39 2.37
CA THR A 41 7.57 -3.60 2.56
C THR A 41 6.35 -4.50 2.44
N VAL A 42 5.46 -4.41 3.41
CA VAL A 42 4.16 -5.10 3.44
C VAL A 42 3.03 -4.07 3.35
N LEU A 43 2.22 -4.16 2.30
CA LEU A 43 1.00 -3.38 2.16
C LEU A 43 -0.14 -4.19 2.80
N PHE A 44 -0.37 -3.97 4.10
CA PHE A 44 -1.33 -4.73 4.90
C PHE A 44 -2.72 -4.11 4.83
N GLN A 45 -3.71 -4.85 4.30
CA GLN A 45 -5.07 -4.33 4.12
C GLN A 45 -5.79 -4.17 5.46
N VAL A 46 -5.88 -2.94 5.95
CA VAL A 46 -6.48 -2.62 7.26
C VAL A 46 -7.93 -2.16 7.16
N ARG A 47 -8.37 -1.74 5.98
CA ARG A 47 -9.73 -1.30 5.73
C ARG A 47 -10.23 -1.81 4.39
N ALA A 48 -11.38 -2.47 4.40
CA ALA A 48 -12.11 -2.88 3.19
C ALA A 48 -13.61 -2.80 3.43
N ARG A 49 -14.35 -2.22 2.48
CA ARG A 49 -15.82 -2.23 2.45
C ARG A 49 -16.52 -1.67 3.71
N GLY A 50 -15.92 -0.64 4.35
CA GLY A 50 -16.51 0.00 5.53
C GLY A 50 -16.37 -0.80 6.81
N GLU A 51 -15.41 -1.70 6.87
CA GLU A 51 -14.94 -2.40 8.08
C GLU A 51 -13.41 -2.38 8.15
N VAL A 52 -12.87 -2.52 9.36
CA VAL A 52 -11.45 -2.34 9.65
C VAL A 52 -10.86 -3.50 10.44
N LEU A 53 -9.53 -3.54 10.53
CA LEU A 53 -8.74 -4.55 11.22
C LEU A 53 -7.89 -3.92 12.35
N TYR A 54 -8.48 -2.99 13.07
CA TYR A 54 -7.88 -2.32 14.23
C TYR A 54 -8.99 -1.78 15.16
N ASP A 55 -8.64 -1.36 16.37
CA ASP A 55 -9.60 -0.82 17.35
C ASP A 55 -10.06 0.59 16.95
N SER A 56 -11.06 0.67 16.08
CA SER A 56 -11.60 1.91 15.51
C SER A 56 -12.83 2.39 16.27
N LYS A 57 -12.97 3.72 16.38
CA LYS A 57 -14.17 4.39 16.88
C LYS A 57 -15.11 4.83 15.74
N ILE A 58 -14.68 4.64 14.47
CA ILE A 58 -15.37 5.15 13.28
C ILE A 58 -16.09 4.04 12.52
N GLU A 59 -15.39 2.95 12.24
CA GLU A 59 -15.92 1.80 11.51
C GLU A 59 -15.84 0.51 12.33
N PRO A 60 -16.73 -0.47 12.09
CA PRO A 60 -16.71 -1.71 12.87
C PRO A 60 -15.52 -2.59 12.52
N MET A 61 -15.05 -3.35 13.51
CA MET A 61 -14.07 -4.41 13.31
C MET A 61 -14.63 -5.47 12.36
N SER A 62 -13.79 -5.96 11.45
CA SER A 62 -14.16 -7.03 10.52
C SER A 62 -14.56 -8.30 11.25
N SER A 63 -15.63 -8.93 10.77
CA SER A 63 -16.11 -10.20 11.29
C SER A 63 -15.11 -11.37 11.15
N LEU A 64 -14.07 -11.20 10.33
CA LEU A 64 -12.96 -12.17 10.21
C LEU A 64 -12.10 -12.22 11.46
N ILE A 65 -12.06 -11.13 12.23
CA ILE A 65 -11.25 -10.98 13.45
C ILE A 65 -12.10 -11.19 14.70
N VAL A 66 -13.37 -10.79 14.68
CA VAL A 66 -14.28 -11.00 15.78
C VAL A 66 -14.45 -12.51 15.99
N GLY A 67 -13.58 -13.07 16.83
CA GLY A 67 -13.56 -14.48 17.19
C GLY A 67 -14.84 -14.93 17.92
N ASN A 68 -14.83 -16.13 18.49
CA ASN A 68 -15.98 -16.69 19.20
C ASN A 68 -16.64 -15.67 20.14
N PRO A 69 -17.97 -15.51 20.06
CA PRO A 69 -18.70 -14.69 21.02
C PRO A 69 -18.38 -15.14 22.44
N GLY A 70 -17.76 -14.26 23.24
CA GLY A 70 -17.32 -14.58 24.62
C GLY A 70 -15.82 -14.56 24.86
N SER A 71 -14.98 -14.41 23.84
CA SER A 71 -13.55 -14.13 24.05
C SER A 71 -13.37 -12.78 24.74
N LYS A 72 -12.73 -12.79 25.92
CA LYS A 72 -12.37 -11.58 26.67
C LYS A 72 -11.10 -10.90 26.11
N GLU A 73 -10.40 -11.58 25.21
CA GLU A 73 -9.14 -11.11 24.67
C GLU A 73 -9.40 -10.19 23.46
N LYS A 74 -9.04 -8.94 23.62
CA LYS A 74 -9.02 -7.98 22.51
C LYS A 74 -7.79 -8.23 21.67
N PHE A 75 -7.99 -8.56 20.40
CA PHE A 75 -6.94 -8.65 19.41
C PHE A 75 -7.00 -7.43 18.50
N ASP A 76 -5.91 -6.68 18.41
CA ASP A 76 -5.72 -5.60 17.44
C ASP A 76 -4.75 -6.05 16.35
N PRO A 77 -5.26 -6.44 15.17
CA PRO A 77 -4.42 -6.95 14.09
C PRO A 77 -3.42 -5.94 13.56
N LEU A 78 -3.78 -4.65 13.49
CA LEU A 78 -2.87 -3.63 12.98
C LEU A 78 -1.70 -3.41 13.93
N ALA A 79 -1.95 -3.27 15.23
CA ALA A 79 -0.88 -3.15 16.22
C ALA A 79 0.06 -4.37 16.16
N PHE A 80 -0.50 -5.57 16.07
CA PHE A 80 0.27 -6.81 16.01
C PHE A 80 1.14 -6.91 14.75
N VAL A 81 0.58 -6.62 13.55
CA VAL A 81 1.34 -6.73 12.31
C VAL A 81 2.47 -5.70 12.23
N ILE A 82 2.26 -4.49 12.76
CA ILE A 82 3.31 -3.46 12.80
C ILE A 82 4.50 -3.96 13.66
N GLU A 83 4.23 -4.42 14.86
CA GLU A 83 5.25 -4.97 15.76
C GLU A 83 6.04 -6.10 15.08
N GLU A 84 5.33 -7.08 14.52
CA GLU A 84 5.94 -8.23 13.85
C GLU A 84 6.73 -7.85 12.57
N CYS A 85 6.27 -6.83 11.83
CA CYS A 85 7.02 -6.28 10.70
C CYS A 85 8.31 -5.62 11.17
N HIS A 86 8.23 -4.74 12.17
CA HIS A 86 9.39 -4.00 12.68
C HIS A 86 10.46 -4.92 13.28
N GLN A 87 10.07 -5.98 14.01
CA GLN A 87 11.01 -7.01 14.52
C GLN A 87 11.79 -7.69 13.40
N ARG A 88 11.28 -7.70 12.17
CA ARG A 88 11.92 -8.29 10.98
C ARG A 88 12.60 -7.26 10.08
N GLY A 89 12.56 -5.97 10.43
CA GLY A 89 13.03 -4.89 9.56
C GLY A 89 12.21 -4.75 8.28
N LEU A 90 10.90 -4.99 8.36
CA LEU A 90 9.93 -4.77 7.28
C LEU A 90 9.14 -3.50 7.56
N GLU A 91 8.91 -2.66 6.53
CA GLU A 91 7.90 -1.60 6.63
C GLU A 91 6.49 -2.18 6.57
N CYS A 92 5.60 -1.63 7.38
CA CYS A 92 4.17 -1.93 7.39
C CYS A 92 3.38 -0.70 6.92
N HIS A 93 2.84 -0.74 5.71
CA HIS A 93 1.95 0.28 5.19
C HIS A 93 0.49 -0.13 5.40
N ALA A 94 -0.28 0.73 6.06
CA ALA A 94 -1.71 0.51 6.24
C ALA A 94 -2.44 0.71 4.90
N TRP A 95 -2.89 -0.39 4.30
CA TRP A 95 -3.62 -0.37 3.03
C TRP A 95 -5.11 -0.12 3.27
N VAL A 96 -5.57 1.02 2.77
CA VAL A 96 -6.94 1.54 2.93
C VAL A 96 -7.67 1.51 1.59
N VAL A 97 -8.65 0.64 1.45
CA VAL A 97 -9.63 0.71 0.35
C VAL A 97 -10.58 1.87 0.62
N THR A 98 -10.65 2.86 -0.28
CA THR A 98 -11.30 4.14 0.02
C THR A 98 -12.81 4.15 -0.17
N TYR A 99 -13.31 4.25 -1.40
CA TYR A 99 -14.72 4.53 -1.67
C TYR A 99 -15.68 3.33 -1.65
N PRO A 100 -15.32 2.11 -2.06
CA PRO A 100 -16.23 0.96 -2.05
C PRO A 100 -16.66 0.54 -0.65
N LEU A 101 -17.97 0.25 -0.50
CA LEU A 101 -18.58 -0.21 0.75
C LEU A 101 -19.18 -1.63 0.62
N GLY A 102 -19.17 -2.20 -0.59
CA GLY A 102 -19.68 -3.53 -0.88
C GLY A 102 -21.18 -3.59 -1.15
N GLY A 103 -21.68 -4.80 -1.37
CA GLY A 103 -23.08 -5.05 -1.74
C GLY A 103 -24.06 -4.98 -0.57
N ASP A 104 -25.35 -4.98 -0.87
CA ASP A 104 -26.46 -4.87 0.10
C ASP A 104 -26.37 -5.86 1.25
N LYS A 105 -25.97 -7.11 0.98
CA LYS A 105 -25.85 -8.15 2.01
C LYS A 105 -24.77 -7.79 3.04
N HIS A 106 -23.61 -7.34 2.55
CA HIS A 106 -22.50 -6.94 3.40
C HIS A 106 -22.85 -5.70 4.23
N VAL A 107 -23.35 -4.63 3.58
CA VAL A 107 -23.74 -3.39 4.28
C VAL A 107 -24.80 -3.67 5.36
N ARG A 108 -25.77 -4.55 5.09
CA ARG A 108 -26.76 -4.96 6.10
C ARG A 108 -26.15 -5.74 7.26
N SER A 109 -25.13 -6.57 7.02
CA SER A 109 -24.46 -7.33 8.08
C SER A 109 -23.71 -6.44 9.08
N LEU A 110 -23.25 -5.25 8.67
CA LEU A 110 -22.62 -4.26 9.56
C LEU A 110 -23.64 -3.56 10.50
N GLY A 111 -24.94 -3.74 10.27
CA GLY A 111 -26.01 -3.26 11.14
C GLY A 111 -26.00 -1.73 11.32
N ARG A 112 -26.11 -1.27 12.56
CA ARG A 112 -26.17 0.16 12.91
C ARG A 112 -24.81 0.86 12.74
N SER A 113 -23.71 0.11 12.75
CA SER A 113 -22.34 0.63 12.58
C SER A 113 -21.97 0.89 11.12
N SER A 114 -22.80 0.45 10.16
CA SER A 114 -22.55 0.72 8.75
C SER A 114 -22.53 2.23 8.47
N VAL A 115 -21.58 2.70 7.66
CA VAL A 115 -21.51 4.09 7.21
C VAL A 115 -22.79 4.54 6.48
N THR A 116 -23.53 3.62 5.84
CA THR A 116 -24.83 3.92 5.23
C THR A 116 -25.91 4.30 6.25
N LYS A 117 -25.69 4.00 7.53
CA LYS A 117 -26.55 4.38 8.66
C LYS A 117 -25.99 5.55 9.45
N THR A 118 -24.68 5.54 9.70
CA THR A 118 -24.03 6.61 10.48
C THR A 118 -23.83 7.89 9.68
N ASN A 119 -23.58 7.79 8.39
CA ASN A 119 -23.32 8.92 7.48
C ASN A 119 -24.08 8.79 6.13
N PRO A 120 -25.42 8.69 6.12
CA PRO A 120 -26.21 8.40 4.92
C PRO A 120 -26.06 9.45 3.81
N ASN A 121 -25.66 10.68 4.14
CA ASN A 121 -25.52 11.79 3.20
C ASN A 121 -24.25 11.75 2.35
N ILE A 122 -23.31 10.86 2.67
CA ILE A 122 -22.04 10.72 1.92
C ILE A 122 -21.98 9.42 1.11
N VAL A 123 -23.07 8.66 1.05
CA VAL A 123 -23.09 7.37 0.36
C VAL A 123 -24.00 7.39 -0.86
N LYS A 124 -23.65 6.61 -1.86
CA LYS A 124 -24.42 6.39 -3.08
C LYS A 124 -24.53 4.91 -3.37
N LYS A 125 -25.67 4.48 -3.87
CA LYS A 125 -25.80 3.12 -4.42
C LYS A 125 -25.60 3.17 -5.93
N PHE A 126 -24.69 2.33 -6.43
CA PHE A 126 -24.39 2.22 -7.85
C PHE A 126 -24.35 0.74 -8.25
N GLY A 127 -25.23 0.35 -9.14
CA GLY A 127 -25.48 -1.07 -9.42
C GLY A 127 -25.93 -1.81 -8.16
N ASN A 128 -25.24 -2.90 -7.84
CA ASN A 128 -25.53 -3.75 -6.67
C ASN A 128 -24.67 -3.40 -5.45
N GLU A 129 -23.87 -2.34 -5.53
CA GLU A 129 -22.92 -1.97 -4.48
C GLU A 129 -23.13 -0.55 -3.97
N TRP A 130 -22.64 -0.31 -2.77
CA TRP A 130 -22.62 0.98 -2.12
C TRP A 130 -21.21 1.58 -2.19
N TYR A 131 -21.14 2.90 -2.32
CA TYR A 131 -19.92 3.68 -2.40
C TYR A 131 -20.04 4.93 -1.55
N LEU A 132 -18.91 5.40 -1.04
CA LEU A 132 -18.78 6.78 -0.62
C LEU A 132 -18.83 7.68 -1.87
N ASP A 133 -19.46 8.84 -1.78
CA ASP A 133 -19.57 9.80 -2.89
C ASP A 133 -18.32 10.72 -2.93
N PRO A 134 -17.41 10.55 -3.90
CA PRO A 134 -16.20 11.40 -3.98
C PRO A 134 -16.54 12.86 -4.26
N GLY A 135 -17.72 13.14 -4.85
CA GLY A 135 -18.20 14.48 -5.14
C GLY A 135 -18.67 15.26 -3.90
N ASN A 136 -18.84 14.61 -2.77
CA ASN A 136 -19.26 15.23 -1.54
C ASN A 136 -18.05 15.57 -0.64
N PRO A 137 -17.74 16.84 -0.35
CA PRO A 137 -16.60 17.21 0.50
C PRO A 137 -16.58 16.58 1.90
N ARG A 138 -17.76 16.21 2.44
CA ARG A 138 -17.85 15.49 3.73
C ARG A 138 -17.29 14.06 3.64
N THR A 139 -17.23 13.49 2.45
CA THR A 139 -16.56 12.19 2.23
C THR A 139 -15.05 12.31 2.50
N ASP A 140 -14.45 13.42 2.09
CA ASP A 140 -13.03 13.68 2.36
C ASP A 140 -12.79 13.77 3.87
N ASP A 141 -13.67 14.47 4.60
CA ASP A 141 -13.56 14.59 6.07
C ASP A 141 -13.70 13.23 6.75
N TYR A 142 -14.63 12.41 6.28
CA TYR A 142 -14.85 11.06 6.80
C TYR A 142 -13.63 10.15 6.56
N LEU A 143 -13.13 10.08 5.33
CA LEU A 143 -11.95 9.27 5.01
C LEU A 143 -10.69 9.79 5.72
N LEU A 144 -10.53 11.11 5.80
CA LEU A 144 -9.43 11.71 6.55
C LEU A 144 -9.51 11.38 8.05
N SER A 145 -10.71 11.26 8.64
CA SER A 145 -10.83 10.86 10.04
C SER A 145 -10.32 9.43 10.28
N ILE A 146 -10.51 8.51 9.33
CA ILE A 146 -9.96 7.15 9.36
C ILE A 146 -8.42 7.19 9.26
N VAL A 147 -7.87 7.99 8.34
CA VAL A 147 -6.42 8.16 8.21
C VAL A 147 -5.83 8.75 9.49
N LYS A 148 -6.49 9.74 10.08
CA LYS A 148 -6.08 10.33 11.36
C LYS A 148 -6.03 9.29 12.47
N GLU A 149 -7.06 8.47 12.59
CA GLU A 149 -7.12 7.40 13.59
C GLU A 149 -5.94 6.42 13.44
N ILE A 150 -5.62 6.01 12.21
CA ILE A 150 -4.49 5.12 11.93
C ILE A 150 -3.15 5.81 12.26
N VAL A 151 -2.88 6.96 11.66
CA VAL A 151 -1.57 7.63 11.77
C VAL A 151 -1.28 8.10 13.19
N THR A 152 -2.31 8.59 13.93
CA THR A 152 -2.12 9.07 15.30
C THR A 152 -1.89 7.92 16.29
N ASN A 153 -2.63 6.81 16.14
CA ASN A 153 -2.64 5.75 17.14
C ASN A 153 -1.66 4.61 16.88
N TYR A 154 -1.13 4.50 15.64
CA TYR A 154 -0.27 3.40 15.23
C TYR A 154 1.04 3.90 14.63
N ASP A 155 2.11 3.12 14.80
CA ASP A 155 3.43 3.41 14.24
C ASP A 155 3.58 2.82 12.84
N VAL A 156 2.67 3.19 11.93
CA VAL A 156 2.74 2.77 10.52
C VAL A 156 3.86 3.48 9.79
N ASP A 157 4.52 2.79 8.88
CA ASP A 157 5.56 3.35 8.00
C ASP A 157 4.95 4.07 6.79
N GLY A 158 3.71 3.72 6.43
CA GLY A 158 2.99 4.35 5.34
C GLY A 158 1.48 4.17 5.41
N ILE A 159 0.79 5.03 4.65
CA ILE A 159 -0.62 4.89 4.28
C ILE A 159 -0.68 4.61 2.78
N HIS A 160 -1.32 3.51 2.41
CA HIS A 160 -1.47 3.07 1.03
C HIS A 160 -2.94 3.08 0.62
N PHE A 161 -3.32 3.93 -0.35
CA PHE A 161 -4.69 4.04 -0.81
C PHE A 161 -4.96 3.16 -2.01
N ASP A 162 -6.03 2.39 -1.93
CA ASP A 162 -6.56 1.63 -3.04
C ASP A 162 -8.01 2.03 -3.33
N TYR A 163 -8.47 1.75 -4.54
CA TYR A 163 -9.78 2.20 -5.02
C TYR A 163 -10.01 3.71 -4.79
N ILE A 164 -8.94 4.51 -4.80
CA ILE A 164 -8.98 5.97 -4.73
C ILE A 164 -9.42 6.54 -6.08
N ARG A 165 -10.68 6.25 -6.41
CA ARG A 165 -11.26 6.45 -7.74
C ARG A 165 -12.76 6.33 -7.72
N TYR A 166 -13.41 6.85 -8.78
CA TYR A 166 -14.80 6.52 -9.06
C TYR A 166 -14.93 5.04 -9.44
N PRO A 167 -16.13 4.45 -9.24
CA PRO A 167 -16.37 3.07 -9.64
C PRO A 167 -16.06 2.83 -11.11
N ASP A 168 -15.58 1.64 -11.40
CA ASP A 168 -15.43 1.14 -12.78
C ASP A 168 -16.80 1.08 -13.47
N ASN A 169 -16.85 1.52 -14.74
CA ASN A 169 -18.04 2.09 -15.21
C ASN A 169 -18.75 1.30 -16.31
N ARG A 170 -19.69 0.50 -15.92
CA ARG A 170 -20.77 0.05 -16.80
C ARG A 170 -22.05 0.89 -16.66
N GLY A 171 -21.92 2.17 -16.29
CA GLY A 171 -23.03 3.07 -16.09
C GLY A 171 -22.60 4.44 -15.58
N ARG A 172 -23.56 5.33 -15.37
CA ARG A 172 -23.33 6.67 -14.83
C ARG A 172 -23.43 6.64 -13.31
N PHE A 173 -22.35 6.98 -12.63
CA PHE A 173 -22.36 7.15 -11.17
C PHE A 173 -23.38 8.24 -10.78
N PRO A 174 -24.22 8.02 -9.74
CA PRO A 174 -25.33 8.90 -9.39
C PRO A 174 -24.89 10.13 -8.57
N ASP A 175 -24.04 10.96 -9.16
CA ASP A 175 -23.46 12.18 -8.55
C ASP A 175 -24.08 13.49 -9.07
N ASP A 176 -25.29 13.45 -9.65
CA ASP A 176 -25.91 14.64 -10.26
C ASP A 176 -26.20 15.74 -9.24
N ASP A 177 -26.68 15.37 -8.06
CA ASP A 177 -26.97 16.30 -6.97
C ASP A 177 -25.69 16.95 -6.42
N THR A 178 -24.64 16.18 -6.22
CA THR A 178 -23.34 16.70 -5.75
C THR A 178 -22.64 17.51 -6.83
N PHE A 179 -22.73 17.11 -8.09
CA PHE A 179 -22.22 17.91 -9.21
C PHE A 179 -22.95 19.26 -9.35
N LYS A 180 -24.28 19.26 -9.28
CA LYS A 180 -25.06 20.50 -9.30
C LYS A 180 -24.64 21.45 -8.18
N LYS A 181 -24.36 20.91 -7.00
CA LYS A 181 -24.00 21.70 -5.81
C LYS A 181 -22.54 22.17 -5.82
N HIS A 182 -21.60 21.34 -6.31
CA HIS A 182 -20.18 21.54 -6.14
C HIS A 182 -19.39 21.66 -7.45
N GLY A 183 -19.98 21.37 -8.62
CA GLY A 183 -19.30 21.36 -9.92
C GLY A 183 -18.95 22.76 -10.47
N LYS A 184 -19.63 23.84 -10.02
CA LYS A 184 -19.28 25.26 -10.27
C LYS A 184 -18.80 25.58 -11.70
N GLY A 185 -19.51 25.11 -12.73
CA GLY A 185 -19.18 25.39 -14.14
C GLY A 185 -18.07 24.52 -14.74
N MET A 186 -17.50 23.57 -14.00
CA MET A 186 -16.54 22.61 -14.53
C MET A 186 -17.23 21.59 -15.44
N LYS A 187 -16.46 21.01 -16.38
CA LYS A 187 -16.88 19.77 -17.05
C LYS A 187 -16.90 18.65 -16.01
N ARG A 188 -17.88 17.73 -16.13
CA ARG A 188 -18.07 16.67 -15.11
C ARG A 188 -16.83 15.79 -14.88
N ASP A 189 -16.15 15.41 -15.94
CA ASP A 189 -14.99 14.54 -15.84
C ASP A 189 -13.81 15.25 -15.16
N ASP A 190 -13.62 16.54 -15.40
CA ASP A 190 -12.60 17.33 -14.74
C ASP A 190 -12.94 17.51 -13.25
N TRP A 191 -14.22 17.76 -12.94
CA TRP A 191 -14.70 17.85 -11.57
C TRP A 191 -14.53 16.53 -10.80
N ARG A 192 -14.76 15.39 -11.44
CA ARG A 192 -14.53 14.08 -10.81
C ARG A 192 -13.06 13.86 -10.49
N ARG A 193 -12.16 14.20 -11.41
CA ARG A 193 -10.70 14.16 -11.16
C ARG A 193 -10.29 15.11 -10.03
N ASP A 194 -10.87 16.30 -10.02
CA ASP A 194 -10.60 17.30 -8.98
C ASP A 194 -11.07 16.83 -7.60
N ASN A 195 -12.22 16.16 -7.49
CA ASN A 195 -12.69 15.58 -6.23
C ASN A 195 -11.68 14.58 -5.63
N ILE A 196 -11.15 13.69 -6.45
CA ILE A 196 -10.14 12.74 -5.97
C ILE A 196 -8.85 13.47 -5.59
N THR A 197 -8.40 14.41 -6.42
CA THR A 197 -7.21 15.24 -6.16
C THR A 197 -7.35 16.05 -4.87
N ARG A 198 -8.53 16.58 -4.58
CA ARG A 198 -8.86 17.30 -3.34
C ARG A 198 -8.66 16.42 -2.11
N PHE A 199 -9.19 15.21 -2.12
CA PHE A 199 -8.98 14.24 -1.03
C PHE A 199 -7.50 13.89 -0.86
N VAL A 200 -6.81 13.59 -1.96
CA VAL A 200 -5.38 13.27 -1.96
C VAL A 200 -4.56 14.41 -1.34
N THR A 201 -4.78 15.64 -1.82
CA THR A 201 -4.06 16.83 -1.33
C THR A 201 -4.29 17.03 0.16
N LYS A 202 -5.55 17.03 0.59
CA LYS A 202 -5.95 17.24 1.97
C LYS A 202 -5.34 16.19 2.91
N THR A 203 -5.32 14.95 2.48
CA THR A 203 -4.79 13.85 3.28
C THR A 203 -3.27 13.90 3.35
N TYR A 204 -2.59 14.12 2.22
CA TYR A 204 -1.14 14.28 2.19
C TYR A 204 -0.67 15.39 3.11
N ASP A 205 -1.28 16.59 3.00
CA ASP A 205 -0.89 17.74 3.78
C ASP A 205 -1.04 17.48 5.28
N TRP A 206 -2.13 16.81 5.67
CA TRP A 206 -2.32 16.47 7.07
C TRP A 206 -1.31 15.41 7.54
N VAL A 207 -1.09 14.33 6.79
CA VAL A 207 -0.13 13.29 7.18
C VAL A 207 1.27 13.88 7.34
N LYS A 208 1.71 14.72 6.39
CA LYS A 208 3.03 15.35 6.43
C LYS A 208 3.19 16.39 7.54
N SER A 209 2.10 17.01 7.97
CA SER A 209 2.14 17.90 9.15
C SER A 209 2.20 17.16 10.48
N GLU A 210 1.68 15.93 10.55
CA GLU A 210 1.62 15.12 11.76
C GLU A 210 2.85 14.22 11.91
N LYS A 211 3.13 13.40 10.88
CA LYS A 211 4.27 12.48 10.81
C LYS A 211 4.90 12.54 9.43
N PRO A 212 5.83 13.46 9.17
CA PRO A 212 6.38 13.68 7.83
C PRO A 212 7.06 12.45 7.23
N TRP A 213 7.57 11.53 8.05
CA TRP A 213 8.20 10.29 7.62
C TRP A 213 7.22 9.23 7.11
N VAL A 214 5.93 9.30 7.46
CA VAL A 214 4.93 8.33 7.00
C VAL A 214 4.73 8.50 5.48
N THR A 215 5.04 7.44 4.74
CA THR A 215 4.89 7.39 3.27
C THR A 215 3.42 7.43 2.87
N VAL A 216 3.03 8.38 2.02
CA VAL A 216 1.69 8.43 1.42
C VAL A 216 1.74 7.90 0.01
N SER A 217 1.06 6.78 -0.22
CA SER A 217 1.09 6.07 -1.51
C SER A 217 -0.30 5.62 -1.98
N SER A 218 -0.41 5.24 -3.24
CA SER A 218 -1.62 4.61 -3.77
C SER A 218 -1.34 3.63 -4.91
N SER A 219 -2.34 2.76 -5.18
CA SER A 219 -2.38 1.83 -6.30
C SER A 219 -3.36 2.28 -7.38
N PRO A 220 -2.92 3.16 -8.33
CA PRO A 220 -3.74 3.50 -9.47
C PRO A 220 -3.86 2.33 -10.45
N LEU A 221 -4.83 2.42 -11.40
CA LEU A 221 -4.86 1.49 -12.52
C LEU A 221 -3.54 1.53 -13.28
N GLY A 222 -3.06 0.37 -13.72
CA GLY A 222 -1.74 0.22 -14.33
C GLY A 222 -1.52 1.02 -15.62
N ARG A 223 -2.59 1.42 -16.30
CA ARG A 223 -2.53 2.33 -17.45
C ARG A 223 -3.01 3.71 -17.02
N TYR A 224 -2.09 4.68 -17.01
CA TYR A 224 -2.43 6.04 -16.57
C TYR A 224 -3.38 6.71 -17.56
N ARG A 225 -2.96 6.84 -18.82
CA ARG A 225 -3.73 7.45 -19.91
C ARG A 225 -3.76 6.57 -21.14
N ALA A 226 -4.63 6.91 -22.08
CA ALA A 226 -4.63 6.31 -23.40
C ALA A 226 -3.35 6.68 -24.17
N LEU A 227 -2.60 5.68 -24.66
CA LEU A 227 -1.36 5.85 -25.44
C LEU A 227 -1.60 5.48 -26.91
N GLY A 228 -1.92 6.46 -27.75
CA GLY A 228 -2.05 6.25 -29.19
C GLY A 228 -2.97 5.08 -29.56
N ARG A 229 -2.49 4.15 -30.39
CA ARG A 229 -3.25 2.97 -30.83
C ARG A 229 -3.48 1.93 -29.72
N ASN A 230 -2.70 1.97 -28.66
CA ASN A 230 -2.79 1.05 -27.52
C ASN A 230 -3.75 1.57 -26.43
N GLY A 231 -4.38 2.72 -26.66
CA GLY A 231 -5.00 3.51 -25.61
C GLY A 231 -6.51 3.32 -25.40
N ASN A 232 -7.18 2.67 -26.32
CA ASN A 232 -8.61 2.45 -26.17
C ASN A 232 -8.86 1.37 -25.11
N GLY A 233 -9.25 1.77 -23.92
CA GLY A 233 -9.56 0.84 -22.86
C GLY A 233 -9.52 1.46 -21.47
N TRP A 234 -9.42 0.61 -20.50
CA TRP A 234 -9.56 0.94 -19.10
C TRP A 234 -8.28 1.61 -18.55
N THR A 235 -8.37 2.90 -18.29
CA THR A 235 -7.27 3.75 -17.83
C THR A 235 -7.63 4.47 -16.53
N ALA A 236 -6.61 4.91 -15.82
CA ALA A 236 -6.79 5.66 -14.57
C ALA A 236 -7.46 7.01 -14.81
N TYR A 237 -6.97 7.78 -15.77
CA TYR A 237 -7.38 9.15 -16.03
C TYR A 237 -8.77 9.26 -16.68
N GLU A 238 -9.00 8.52 -17.78
CA GLU A 238 -10.22 8.65 -18.56
C GLU A 238 -11.38 7.87 -17.97
N THR A 239 -11.12 6.66 -17.42
CA THR A 239 -12.22 5.74 -17.04
C THR A 239 -12.67 5.91 -15.60
N VAL A 240 -11.73 6.08 -14.68
CA VAL A 240 -12.02 6.09 -13.24
C VAL A 240 -11.59 7.37 -12.53
N TYR A 241 -11.21 8.38 -13.31
CA TYR A 241 -10.92 9.74 -12.84
C TYR A 241 -9.75 9.82 -11.82
N GLN A 242 -8.78 8.90 -11.92
CA GLN A 242 -7.54 8.91 -11.15
C GLN A 242 -6.48 9.72 -11.91
N ASP A 243 -6.27 10.97 -11.54
CA ASP A 243 -5.22 11.82 -12.13
C ASP A 243 -3.91 11.72 -11.32
N ALA A 244 -3.37 10.50 -11.22
CA ALA A 244 -2.24 10.22 -10.35
C ALA A 244 -0.95 10.92 -10.78
N GLY A 245 -0.74 11.16 -12.08
CA GLY A 245 0.37 11.99 -12.56
C GLY A 245 0.30 13.43 -12.03
N LYS A 246 -0.91 14.01 -11.96
CA LYS A 246 -1.11 15.33 -11.32
C LYS A 246 -0.79 15.32 -9.84
N TRP A 247 -1.11 14.24 -9.11
CA TRP A 247 -0.77 14.16 -7.68
C TRP A 247 0.74 14.16 -7.47
N MET A 248 1.49 13.46 -8.33
CA MET A 248 2.96 13.47 -8.34
C MET A 248 3.51 14.85 -8.70
N GLN A 249 2.95 15.49 -9.72
CA GLN A 249 3.33 16.84 -10.15
C GLN A 249 3.10 17.90 -9.06
N LEU A 250 2.00 17.79 -8.33
CA LEU A 250 1.68 18.66 -7.19
C LEU A 250 2.52 18.36 -5.95
N GLY A 251 3.30 17.27 -5.96
CA GLY A 251 4.05 16.81 -4.80
C GLY A 251 3.17 16.29 -3.66
N LYS A 252 1.96 15.79 -3.97
CA LYS A 252 0.98 15.34 -2.99
C LYS A 252 0.88 13.81 -2.89
N HIS A 253 1.94 13.13 -3.30
CA HIS A 253 2.16 11.69 -3.10
C HIS A 253 3.65 11.42 -2.99
N ASP A 254 4.03 10.44 -2.17
CA ASP A 254 5.41 10.00 -2.06
C ASP A 254 5.69 8.86 -3.05
N ALA A 255 4.73 7.95 -3.22
CA ALA A 255 4.90 6.77 -4.04
C ALA A 255 3.63 6.37 -4.80
N LEU A 256 3.79 5.82 -6.00
CA LEU A 256 2.74 5.14 -6.74
C LEU A 256 3.10 3.68 -6.97
N PHE A 257 2.09 2.81 -6.81
CA PHE A 257 2.14 1.38 -7.07
C PHE A 257 1.13 1.02 -8.16
N PRO A 258 1.36 1.40 -9.43
CA PRO A 258 0.41 1.15 -10.50
C PRO A 258 0.13 -0.35 -10.64
N MET A 259 -1.14 -0.74 -10.70
CA MET A 259 -1.58 -2.14 -10.84
C MET A 259 -1.38 -2.63 -12.27
N MET A 260 -0.15 -3.01 -12.62
CA MET A 260 0.26 -3.32 -13.98
C MET A 260 0.04 -4.81 -14.32
N TYR A 261 -1.20 -5.28 -14.12
CA TYR A 261 -1.59 -6.67 -14.33
C TYR A 261 -1.93 -6.97 -15.80
N TYR A 262 -1.03 -6.59 -16.71
CA TYR A 262 -1.14 -6.72 -18.16
C TYR A 262 0.11 -7.37 -18.73
N LYS A 263 0.08 -7.75 -20.03
CA LYS A 263 1.23 -8.29 -20.73
C LYS A 263 1.63 -7.44 -21.94
N GLU A 264 2.89 -7.54 -22.34
CA GLU A 264 3.42 -7.06 -23.60
C GLU A 264 3.07 -5.59 -23.89
N HIS A 265 2.40 -5.31 -25.00
CA HIS A 265 2.04 -3.96 -25.45
C HIS A 265 1.10 -3.20 -24.51
N LEU A 266 0.48 -3.88 -23.55
CA LEU A 266 -0.33 -3.26 -22.48
C LEU A 266 0.46 -3.09 -21.17
N PHE A 267 1.70 -3.57 -21.11
CA PHE A 267 2.58 -3.44 -19.95
C PHE A 267 3.74 -2.47 -20.22
N TYR A 268 4.63 -2.82 -21.16
CA TYR A 268 5.91 -2.13 -21.34
C TYR A 268 5.77 -0.63 -21.62
N PRO A 269 4.95 -0.18 -22.59
CA PRO A 269 4.81 1.25 -22.88
C PRO A 269 4.22 2.05 -21.71
N PHE A 270 3.38 1.41 -20.89
CA PHE A 270 2.75 2.05 -19.74
C PHE A 270 3.68 2.14 -18.54
N VAL A 271 4.68 1.27 -18.41
CA VAL A 271 5.78 1.48 -17.45
C VAL A 271 6.54 2.76 -17.79
N ASP A 272 6.86 2.97 -19.08
CA ASP A 272 7.56 4.18 -19.54
C ASP A 272 6.69 5.44 -19.32
N ASP A 273 5.39 5.37 -19.63
CA ASP A 273 4.43 6.46 -19.34
C ASP A 273 4.38 6.82 -17.85
N TRP A 274 4.42 5.83 -16.95
CA TRP A 274 4.49 6.10 -15.52
C TRP A 274 5.81 6.77 -15.11
N ILE A 275 6.93 6.39 -15.70
CA ILE A 275 8.24 7.04 -15.44
C ILE A 275 8.18 8.51 -15.83
N GLU A 276 7.65 8.82 -17.02
CA GLU A 276 7.50 10.20 -17.51
C GLU A 276 6.59 11.05 -16.61
N ASN A 277 5.57 10.45 -16.00
CA ASN A 277 4.62 11.13 -15.12
C ASN A 277 4.96 11.02 -13.62
N GLY A 278 6.08 10.37 -13.26
CA GLY A 278 6.46 10.08 -11.87
C GLY A 278 7.03 11.28 -11.09
N ASN A 279 7.44 12.35 -11.78
CA ASN A 279 7.95 13.59 -11.18
C ASN A 279 9.01 13.37 -10.06
N ASN A 280 9.97 12.48 -10.29
CA ASN A 280 11.04 12.11 -9.35
C ASN A 280 10.54 11.59 -7.99
N ARG A 281 9.32 11.09 -7.93
CA ARG A 281 8.77 10.39 -6.76
C ARG A 281 8.96 8.88 -6.90
N ILE A 282 8.72 8.15 -5.82
CA ILE A 282 8.87 6.69 -5.81
C ILE A 282 7.84 6.04 -6.73
N LEU A 283 8.33 5.22 -7.66
CA LEU A 283 7.49 4.43 -8.56
C LEU A 283 7.80 2.95 -8.37
N VAL A 284 6.76 2.15 -8.09
CA VAL A 284 6.84 0.72 -7.79
C VAL A 284 5.74 -0.02 -8.57
N PRO A 285 5.98 -0.44 -9.82
CA PRO A 285 5.00 -1.20 -10.58
C PRO A 285 4.54 -2.45 -9.85
N GLY A 286 3.22 -2.63 -9.80
CA GLY A 286 2.57 -3.81 -9.25
C GLY A 286 2.48 -4.92 -10.29
N LEU A 287 3.06 -6.06 -10.01
CA LEU A 287 3.05 -7.26 -10.86
C LEU A 287 2.00 -8.24 -10.34
N GLY A 288 1.36 -8.96 -11.27
CA GLY A 288 0.22 -9.82 -10.95
C GLY A 288 0.49 -11.31 -11.08
N PRO A 289 1.27 -11.98 -10.19
CA PRO A 289 1.45 -13.43 -10.25
C PRO A 289 0.14 -14.23 -10.11
N TYR A 290 -0.92 -13.65 -9.55
CA TYR A 290 -2.25 -14.27 -9.52
C TYR A 290 -2.80 -14.58 -10.92
N GLN A 291 -2.41 -13.81 -11.94
CA GLN A 291 -2.79 -14.05 -13.34
C GLN A 291 -2.26 -15.38 -13.90
N MET A 292 -1.25 -15.96 -13.27
CA MET A 292 -0.77 -17.29 -13.63
C MET A 292 -1.85 -18.37 -13.37
N ILE A 293 -2.74 -18.13 -12.41
CA ILE A 293 -3.89 -19.00 -12.11
C ILE A 293 -5.12 -18.56 -12.91
N GLU A 294 -5.45 -17.26 -12.86
CA GLU A 294 -6.72 -16.75 -13.42
C GLU A 294 -6.74 -16.70 -14.95
N LEU A 295 -5.61 -16.29 -15.57
CA LEU A 295 -5.49 -16.14 -17.03
C LEU A 295 -4.46 -17.08 -17.66
N GLY A 296 -3.93 -18.05 -16.91
CA GLY A 296 -2.99 -19.03 -17.43
C GLY A 296 -1.62 -18.47 -17.83
N TRP A 297 -1.21 -17.31 -17.29
CA TRP A 297 0.12 -16.76 -17.57
C TRP A 297 1.23 -17.75 -17.21
N SER A 298 2.32 -17.71 -17.94
CA SER A 298 3.52 -18.44 -17.59
C SER A 298 4.30 -17.72 -16.48
N LYS A 299 5.18 -18.42 -15.79
CA LYS A 299 6.17 -17.83 -14.90
C LYS A 299 7.03 -16.79 -15.65
N GLN A 300 7.42 -17.13 -16.89
CA GLN A 300 8.26 -16.26 -17.70
C GLN A 300 7.62 -14.90 -18.02
N ASP A 301 6.28 -14.83 -18.12
CA ASP A 301 5.60 -13.54 -18.30
C ASP A 301 5.91 -12.58 -17.13
N ILE A 302 5.89 -13.09 -15.89
CA ILE A 302 6.23 -12.29 -14.69
C ILE A 302 7.72 -11.97 -14.66
N ILE A 303 8.59 -12.93 -14.94
CA ILE A 303 10.05 -12.72 -14.94
C ILE A 303 10.48 -11.68 -15.98
N ASN A 304 9.92 -11.72 -17.18
CA ASN A 304 10.16 -10.69 -18.20
C ASN A 304 9.77 -9.28 -17.73
N GLN A 305 8.68 -9.16 -16.94
CA GLN A 305 8.27 -7.90 -16.33
C GLN A 305 9.27 -7.44 -15.27
N VAL A 306 9.75 -8.35 -14.42
CA VAL A 306 10.80 -8.05 -13.42
C VAL A 306 12.06 -7.56 -14.12
N ASP A 307 12.53 -8.26 -15.15
CA ASP A 307 13.69 -7.88 -15.93
C ASP A 307 13.56 -6.50 -16.57
N TYR A 308 12.38 -6.19 -17.11
CA TYR A 308 12.11 -4.90 -17.72
C TYR A 308 12.15 -3.77 -16.68
N VAL A 309 11.41 -3.94 -15.59
CA VAL A 309 11.33 -2.95 -14.50
C VAL A 309 12.71 -2.67 -13.90
N ARG A 310 13.52 -3.71 -13.65
CA ARG A 310 14.86 -3.56 -13.06
C ARG A 310 15.88 -2.83 -13.96
N LYS A 311 15.62 -2.73 -15.25
CA LYS A 311 16.46 -1.96 -16.21
C LYS A 311 16.04 -0.49 -16.35
N LYS A 312 14.99 -0.09 -15.63
CA LYS A 312 14.43 1.27 -15.71
C LYS A 312 14.76 2.05 -14.43
N PRO A 313 14.70 3.40 -14.48
CA PRO A 313 14.87 4.25 -13.29
C PRO A 313 13.63 4.18 -12.39
N ILE A 314 13.39 3.00 -11.81
CA ILE A 314 12.26 2.64 -10.98
C ILE A 314 12.79 2.16 -9.64
N HIS A 315 12.06 2.44 -8.56
CA HIS A 315 12.53 2.20 -7.19
C HIS A 315 12.30 0.77 -6.69
N GLY A 316 11.52 -0.02 -7.42
CA GLY A 316 11.25 -1.40 -7.03
C GLY A 316 10.07 -2.00 -7.77
N GLN A 317 9.57 -3.11 -7.25
CA GLN A 317 8.35 -3.77 -7.71
C GLN A 317 7.54 -4.31 -6.53
N ALA A 318 6.24 -4.40 -6.72
CA ALA A 318 5.29 -4.97 -5.76
C ALA A 318 4.55 -6.15 -6.39
N TYR A 319 4.10 -7.10 -5.57
CA TYR A 319 3.41 -8.30 -6.06
C TYR A 319 2.00 -8.40 -5.48
N PHE A 320 1.02 -8.56 -6.34
CA PHE A 320 -0.34 -8.90 -5.96
C PHE A 320 -0.61 -10.36 -6.31
N ARG A 321 -0.74 -11.25 -5.35
CA ARG A 321 -0.85 -11.03 -3.89
C ARG A 321 0.06 -12.01 -3.12
N ALA A 322 0.15 -11.85 -1.81
CA ALA A 322 1.02 -12.65 -0.95
C ALA A 322 0.82 -14.17 -1.11
N ASP A 323 -0.41 -14.65 -1.17
CA ASP A 323 -0.72 -16.09 -1.32
C ASP A 323 -0.03 -16.75 -2.53
N ASN A 324 0.09 -16.03 -3.66
CA ASN A 324 0.74 -16.58 -4.85
C ASN A 324 2.25 -16.77 -4.68
N LEU A 325 2.88 -15.94 -3.85
CA LEU A 325 4.28 -16.08 -3.48
C LEU A 325 4.46 -17.20 -2.44
N LEU A 326 3.63 -17.21 -1.40
CA LEU A 326 3.67 -18.19 -0.31
C LEU A 326 3.40 -19.62 -0.81
N SER A 327 2.47 -19.79 -1.74
CA SER A 327 2.18 -21.07 -2.39
C SER A 327 3.21 -21.43 -3.47
N ASN A 328 4.18 -20.55 -3.74
CA ASN A 328 5.16 -20.69 -4.81
C ASN A 328 4.51 -21.08 -6.15
N THR A 329 3.42 -20.39 -6.50
CA THR A 329 2.64 -20.64 -7.73
C THR A 329 3.56 -20.74 -8.94
N LYS A 330 3.50 -21.86 -9.66
CA LYS A 330 4.37 -22.17 -10.82
C LYS A 330 5.86 -21.91 -10.54
N GLU A 331 6.31 -22.12 -9.33
CA GLU A 331 7.71 -21.95 -8.88
C GLU A 331 8.22 -20.51 -9.02
N ILE A 332 7.35 -19.52 -8.88
CA ILE A 332 7.72 -18.10 -9.08
C ILE A 332 8.79 -17.65 -8.07
N MET A 333 8.70 -18.11 -6.80
CA MET A 333 9.66 -17.72 -5.78
C MET A 333 11.04 -18.31 -6.01
N ASN A 334 11.14 -19.49 -6.63
CA ASN A 334 12.45 -20.05 -7.01
C ASN A 334 13.17 -19.09 -7.97
N SER A 335 12.46 -18.54 -8.95
CA SER A 335 13.04 -17.57 -9.88
C SER A 335 13.27 -16.19 -9.25
N LEU A 336 12.34 -15.68 -8.42
CA LEU A 336 12.51 -14.38 -7.76
C LEU A 336 13.65 -14.39 -6.75
N SER A 337 13.95 -15.52 -6.11
CA SER A 337 15.08 -15.66 -5.19
C SER A 337 16.43 -15.39 -5.86
N GLU A 338 16.56 -15.66 -7.14
CA GLU A 338 17.76 -15.33 -7.91
C GLU A 338 18.00 -13.81 -8.02
N TYR A 339 16.91 -13.02 -8.03
CA TYR A 339 16.96 -11.54 -8.02
C TYR A 339 17.10 -10.95 -6.63
N TYR A 340 16.68 -11.69 -5.60
CA TYR A 340 16.54 -11.20 -4.23
C TYR A 340 17.51 -11.88 -3.26
N GLN A 341 18.71 -12.19 -3.72
CA GLN A 341 19.74 -12.89 -2.92
C GLN A 341 20.14 -12.12 -1.66
N PHE A 342 20.10 -10.78 -1.72
CA PHE A 342 20.51 -9.90 -0.63
C PHE A 342 19.38 -8.93 -0.26
N PRO A 343 19.39 -8.37 0.95
CA PRO A 343 18.49 -7.28 1.32
C PRO A 343 18.56 -6.10 0.34
N ALA A 344 17.59 -5.22 0.37
CA ALA A 344 17.56 -4.01 -0.43
C ALA A 344 17.18 -2.81 0.43
N LYS A 345 17.87 -1.69 0.21
CA LYS A 345 17.53 -0.41 0.85
C LYS A 345 16.12 0.03 0.49
N LEU A 346 15.46 0.69 1.42
CA LEU A 346 14.23 1.43 1.16
C LEU A 346 14.57 2.73 0.43
N PRO A 347 13.74 3.19 -0.52
CA PRO A 347 13.95 4.46 -1.18
C PRO A 347 13.79 5.63 -0.19
N ALA A 348 14.72 6.56 -0.18
CA ALA A 348 14.65 7.75 0.64
C ALA A 348 13.62 8.76 0.10
N LEU A 349 12.94 9.48 1.01
CA LEU A 349 11.99 10.55 0.68
C LEU A 349 12.75 11.90 0.53
N THR A 350 13.64 11.98 -0.46
CA THR A 350 14.59 13.08 -0.63
C THR A 350 13.96 14.45 -0.88
N TRP A 351 12.68 14.51 -1.23
CA TRP A 351 11.93 15.79 -1.41
C TRP A 351 11.39 16.38 -0.12
N LEU A 352 11.51 15.67 1.02
CA LEU A 352 11.03 16.16 2.32
C LEU A 352 12.10 16.95 3.08
N SER A 353 13.37 16.63 2.87
CA SER A 353 14.50 17.32 3.51
C SER A 353 15.76 17.17 2.67
N ASP A 354 16.53 18.25 2.57
CA ASP A 354 17.88 18.26 1.99
C ASP A 354 18.95 17.92 3.04
N GLU A 355 18.57 17.79 4.31
CA GLU A 355 19.47 17.44 5.40
C GLU A 355 19.91 15.99 5.29
N LYS A 356 21.21 15.77 5.33
CA LYS A 356 21.77 14.41 5.45
C LYS A 356 21.60 13.94 6.89
N PRO A 357 21.14 12.71 7.13
CA PRO A 357 21.15 12.14 8.46
C PRO A 357 22.58 12.14 9.02
N THR A 358 22.71 12.45 10.30
CA THR A 358 23.99 12.30 11.00
C THR A 358 24.32 10.82 11.16
N GLU A 359 25.61 10.51 11.18
CA GLU A 359 26.06 9.12 11.38
C GLU A 359 25.70 8.62 12.79
N ALA A 360 25.54 7.30 12.92
CA ALA A 360 25.34 6.67 14.21
C ALA A 360 26.56 6.94 15.11
N ILE A 361 26.31 7.29 16.37
CA ILE A 361 27.37 7.62 17.33
C ILE A 361 27.74 6.38 18.15
N ASP A 362 29.02 6.18 18.41
CA ASP A 362 29.55 5.13 19.28
C ASP A 362 29.05 3.71 18.95
N LEU A 363 29.17 3.30 17.68
CA LEU A 363 28.85 1.95 17.25
C LEU A 363 29.72 0.94 17.99
N ARG A 364 29.08 0.03 18.72
CA ARG A 364 29.74 -1.04 19.51
C ARG A 364 29.20 -2.40 19.08
N ALA A 365 30.08 -3.35 18.92
CA ALA A 365 29.77 -4.75 18.63
C ALA A 365 30.17 -5.64 19.81
N GLU A 366 29.20 -6.28 20.43
CA GLU A 366 29.39 -7.20 21.55
C GLU A 366 29.14 -8.63 21.08
N LYS A 367 30.18 -9.49 21.13
CA LYS A 367 30.04 -10.91 20.81
C LYS A 367 29.37 -11.64 21.98
N GLN A 368 28.27 -12.34 21.71
CA GLN A 368 27.60 -13.19 22.68
C GLN A 368 28.23 -14.58 22.76
N ASP A 369 27.90 -15.35 23.81
CA ASP A 369 28.43 -16.70 24.04
C ASP A 369 28.07 -17.71 22.93
N ASP A 370 26.97 -17.48 22.24
CA ASP A 370 26.44 -18.27 21.10
C ASP A 370 27.10 -17.87 19.75
N GLY A 371 28.01 -16.89 19.75
CA GLY A 371 28.68 -16.40 18.55
C GLY A 371 27.91 -15.31 17.79
N ILE A 372 26.75 -14.90 18.29
CA ILE A 372 25.98 -13.78 17.75
C ILE A 372 26.62 -12.46 18.17
N PHE A 373 26.57 -11.45 17.29
CA PHE A 373 27.00 -10.10 17.61
C PHE A 373 25.77 -9.22 17.88
N THR A 374 25.77 -8.57 19.04
CA THR A 374 24.81 -7.49 19.33
C THR A 374 25.45 -6.16 18.98
N LEU A 375 24.83 -5.41 18.07
CA LEU A 375 25.23 -4.05 17.72
C LEU A 375 24.45 -3.06 18.57
N LYS A 376 25.16 -2.07 19.12
CA LYS A 376 24.58 -0.96 19.90
C LYS A 376 25.18 0.34 19.37
N TRP A 377 24.36 1.38 19.28
CA TRP A 377 24.79 2.73 18.92
C TRP A 377 23.87 3.74 19.59
N ASP A 378 24.34 4.97 19.70
CA ASP A 378 23.57 6.07 20.23
C ASP A 378 22.92 6.86 19.08
N GLU A 379 21.67 7.32 19.31
CA GLU A 379 20.98 8.16 18.33
C GLU A 379 21.68 9.52 18.19
N PRO A 380 21.75 10.08 16.97
CA PRO A 380 22.22 11.44 16.76
C PRO A 380 21.36 12.43 17.53
N LYS A 381 21.98 13.38 18.22
CA LYS A 381 21.29 14.40 19.04
C LYS A 381 20.40 15.36 18.24
N GLU A 382 20.51 15.40 16.92
CA GLU A 382 19.86 16.34 16.03
C GLU A 382 18.86 15.68 15.07
N SER A 383 18.06 14.74 15.55
CA SER A 383 17.02 14.13 14.70
C SER A 383 15.84 15.08 14.36
N ASN A 384 15.83 16.30 14.92
CA ASN A 384 14.78 17.33 14.73
C ASN A 384 13.34 16.77 14.82
N GLY A 385 13.14 15.69 15.59
CA GLY A 385 11.88 14.98 15.71
C GLY A 385 11.55 14.04 14.54
N ASN A 386 12.46 13.89 13.57
CA ASN A 386 12.31 12.94 12.48
C ASN A 386 12.69 11.53 12.93
N ARG A 387 11.98 10.52 12.40
CA ARG A 387 12.35 9.11 12.59
C ARG A 387 13.63 8.80 11.81
N VAL A 388 14.62 8.27 12.49
CA VAL A 388 15.88 7.82 11.88
C VAL A 388 15.82 6.32 11.70
N THR A 389 16.17 5.84 10.50
CA THR A 389 16.38 4.41 10.21
C THR A 389 17.83 4.18 9.83
N TYR A 390 18.35 2.99 10.14
CA TYR A 390 19.73 2.66 9.92
C TYR A 390 19.83 1.49 8.93
N ASN A 391 20.79 1.58 8.00
CA ASN A 391 21.19 0.44 7.19
C ASN A 391 22.44 -0.16 7.85
N VAL A 392 22.40 -1.45 8.13
CA VAL A 392 23.51 -2.16 8.76
C VAL A 392 24.30 -2.91 7.70
N TYR A 393 25.60 -2.66 7.65
CA TYR A 393 26.51 -3.29 6.70
C TYR A 393 27.57 -4.10 7.41
N ARG A 394 28.02 -5.17 6.78
CA ARG A 394 29.16 -5.99 7.21
C ARG A 394 30.04 -6.33 6.02
N SER A 395 31.36 -6.21 6.15
CA SER A 395 32.33 -6.70 5.20
C SER A 395 33.36 -7.58 5.93
N GLU A 396 33.95 -8.54 5.23
CA GLU A 396 35.12 -9.29 5.63
C GLU A 396 36.40 -8.62 5.12
N ASP A 397 36.28 -7.68 4.18
CA ASP A 397 37.37 -6.87 3.64
C ASP A 397 37.63 -5.63 4.51
N GLU A 398 38.85 -5.08 4.41
CA GLU A 398 39.22 -3.86 5.13
C GLU A 398 38.43 -2.63 4.68
N GLU A 399 38.01 -2.61 3.40
CA GLU A 399 37.17 -1.55 2.85
C GLU A 399 35.72 -2.03 2.71
N LEU A 400 34.78 -1.24 3.24
CA LEU A 400 33.34 -1.50 3.16
C LEU A 400 32.74 -0.78 1.94
N ASP A 401 32.35 -1.54 0.92
CA ASP A 401 31.53 -0.99 -0.18
C ASP A 401 30.04 -1.00 0.20
N ILE A 402 29.49 0.16 0.51
CA ILE A 402 28.06 0.34 0.84
C ILE A 402 27.12 0.22 -0.38
N ASN A 403 27.66 0.10 -1.59
CA ASN A 403 26.91 -0.12 -2.81
C ASN A 403 26.81 -1.60 -3.19
N ASP A 404 27.67 -2.44 -2.61
CA ASP A 404 27.54 -3.88 -2.75
C ASP A 404 26.42 -4.42 -1.86
N GLY A 405 25.37 -4.95 -2.49
CA GLY A 405 24.21 -5.52 -1.78
C GLY A 405 24.55 -6.70 -0.89
N GLN A 406 25.69 -7.38 -1.09
CA GLN A 406 26.17 -8.46 -0.23
C GLN A 406 26.54 -7.96 1.18
N ASN A 407 26.99 -6.72 1.27
CA ASN A 407 27.40 -6.11 2.53
C ASN A 407 26.21 -5.60 3.36
N LEU A 408 25.05 -5.38 2.76
CA LEU A 408 23.83 -4.96 3.48
C LEU A 408 23.22 -6.16 4.20
N ILE A 409 23.08 -6.08 5.52
CA ILE A 409 22.54 -7.18 6.35
C ILE A 409 21.21 -6.84 7.03
N ALA A 410 20.91 -5.53 7.26
CA ALA A 410 19.65 -5.08 7.83
C ALA A 410 19.35 -3.62 7.43
#